data_4cf97128ffa4003905e4b18802b93ece
#
_entry.id   4cf97128ffa4003905e4b18802b93ece
#
_cell.length_a   1.000
_cell.length_b   1.000
_cell.length_c   1.000
_cell.angle_alpha   90.00
_cell.angle_beta   90.00
_cell.angle_gamma   90.00
#
_symmetry.space_group_name_H-M   'P 1'
#
loop_
_entity.id
_entity.type
_entity.pdbx_description
1 polymer ?
#
loop_
_entity_poly.entity_id
_entity_poly.type
_entity_poly.pdbx_seq_one_letter_code
_entity_poly.pdbx_strand_id
1 'polypeptide(L)'
;MKNRLLQHPIKLAEFRKQNLYNRLQTEFTYGRRGTEKTDEIGYADEFVLFIILLTQAIFKPFYISLCVRNKTLEEVLLLLFEQIFQIKPDRQCNKSSVTLLIRRSKEKRQITDFLRSYFAFDPDTYGFHFYAKNLEAAEKRSILQALFLAAASLADPSLTYQLEFICRRCSVYELLHELLVEINLVKVRKSRHPRKKRKKIVPSKLVLRSGDAIGSFLLFIGIQQKLLEYENIRINRHLRGDVNRVVNCDNYNLSKTVNVAIEQVKEIMTLQNSALWDSLSEDLKFVAQLRLDNPECSLKELQDFSTIKYSRNGLYYRLRKLHNLATAAAKDSLQQTID
;
A
#
# COMPACT_ATOMS: atom_id res chain seq x y z
N MET A 1 -32.18 21.60 22.39
CA MET A 1 -32.56 20.17 22.21
C MET A 1 -31.34 19.33 22.42
N LYS A 2 -31.25 18.55 23.51
CA LYS A 2 -30.08 17.76 23.89
C LYS A 2 -29.92 16.53 22.94
N ASN A 3 -28.71 16.29 22.48
CA ASN A 3 -28.30 15.21 21.61
C ASN A 3 -28.98 13.86 21.91
N ARG A 4 -29.82 13.35 21.04
CA ARG A 4 -30.50 12.06 21.20
C ARG A 4 -29.53 10.87 21.23
N LEU A 5 -28.35 10.97 20.63
CA LEU A 5 -27.34 9.92 20.68
C LEU A 5 -26.64 9.80 22.03
N LEU A 6 -26.41 10.90 22.73
CA LEU A 6 -25.86 10.91 24.10
C LEU A 6 -26.82 10.38 25.16
N GLN A 7 -28.14 10.35 24.88
CA GLN A 7 -29.14 9.86 25.82
C GLN A 7 -29.44 8.35 25.71
N HIS A 8 -28.91 7.62 24.71
CA HIS A 8 -29.22 6.21 24.53
C HIS A 8 -28.00 5.35 24.21
N PRO A 9 -27.09 5.10 25.19
CA PRO A 9 -26.01 4.13 25.02
C PRO A 9 -26.51 2.71 24.71
N ILE A 10 -27.77 2.38 25.07
CA ILE A 10 -28.43 1.10 24.82
C ILE A 10 -28.69 0.88 23.31
N LYS A 11 -29.06 1.92 22.57
CA LYS A 11 -29.36 1.82 21.13
C LYS A 11 -28.10 1.63 20.26
N LEU A 12 -26.95 2.17 20.68
CA LEU A 12 -25.67 1.88 20.07
C LEU A 12 -25.14 0.49 20.44
N ALA A 13 -25.51 -0.06 21.60
CA ALA A 13 -25.16 -1.42 21.99
C ALA A 13 -25.88 -2.50 21.15
N GLU A 14 -27.08 -2.21 20.66
CA GLU A 14 -27.81 -3.08 19.71
C GLU A 14 -27.22 -3.03 18.30
N PHE A 15 -26.55 -1.94 17.92
CA PHE A 15 -25.69 -1.87 16.74
C PHE A 15 -24.63 -3.00 16.72
N ARG A 16 -24.30 -3.56 17.87
CA ARG A 16 -23.36 -4.69 18.05
C ARG A 16 -23.86 -6.02 17.51
N LYS A 17 -25.16 -6.18 17.22
CA LYS A 17 -25.70 -7.43 16.68
C LYS A 17 -25.60 -7.52 15.17
N GLN A 18 -24.42 -7.84 14.73
CA GLN A 18 -24.09 -8.88 13.74
C GLN A 18 -24.61 -8.82 12.29
N ASN A 19 -25.70 -8.12 11.93
CA ASN A 19 -26.27 -8.35 10.60
C ASN A 19 -25.60 -7.55 9.46
N LEU A 20 -25.26 -6.28 9.66
CA LEU A 20 -24.58 -5.50 8.60
C LEU A 20 -23.13 -5.94 8.43
N TYR A 21 -22.46 -6.27 9.52
CA TYR A 21 -21.08 -6.76 9.52
C TYR A 21 -20.95 -8.10 8.76
N ASN A 22 -21.85 -9.05 9.03
CA ASN A 22 -21.87 -10.33 8.34
C ASN A 22 -22.26 -10.19 6.86
N ARG A 23 -23.21 -9.31 6.53
CA ARG A 23 -23.55 -8.96 5.14
C ARG A 23 -22.36 -8.33 4.41
N LEU A 24 -21.70 -7.36 5.02
CA LEU A 24 -20.52 -6.72 4.42
C LEU A 24 -19.34 -7.68 4.27
N GLN A 25 -19.16 -8.62 5.20
CA GLN A 25 -18.15 -9.69 5.02
C GLN A 25 -18.49 -10.63 3.87
N THR A 26 -19.75 -11.03 3.73
CA THR A 26 -20.17 -11.96 2.66
C THR A 26 -20.21 -11.28 1.29
N GLU A 27 -20.61 -10.02 1.19
CA GLU A 27 -20.71 -9.28 -0.06
C GLU A 27 -19.35 -8.78 -0.58
N PHE A 28 -18.38 -8.48 0.29
CA PHE A 28 -17.00 -8.17 -0.11
C PHE A 28 -16.20 -9.40 -0.55
N THR A 29 -16.64 -10.61 -0.17
CA THR A 29 -15.90 -11.84 -0.45
C THR A 29 -16.35 -12.60 -1.69
N TYR A 30 -17.62 -12.45 -2.13
CA TYR A 30 -18.09 -13.17 -3.32
C TYR A 30 -19.23 -12.43 -4.00
N GLY A 31 -19.05 -12.05 -5.25
CA GLY A 31 -20.14 -11.75 -6.17
C GLY A 31 -20.95 -12.99 -6.49
N ARG A 32 -21.71 -13.53 -5.52
CA ARG A 32 -22.69 -14.59 -5.75
C ARG A 32 -23.89 -14.47 -4.82
N ARG A 33 -25.03 -14.27 -5.46
CA ARG A 33 -26.41 -14.62 -5.17
C ARG A 33 -26.68 -15.32 -3.83
N GLY A 34 -27.49 -14.70 -3.03
CA GLY A 34 -28.16 -15.31 -1.89
C GLY A 34 -29.14 -14.32 -1.31
N THR A 35 -30.37 -14.33 -1.82
CA THR A 35 -31.49 -13.56 -1.30
C THR A 35 -32.08 -14.28 -0.10
N GLU A 36 -31.79 -13.82 1.11
CA GLU A 36 -32.70 -13.99 2.23
C GLU A 36 -33.16 -12.62 2.71
N LYS A 37 -34.46 -12.38 2.57
CA LYS A 37 -35.15 -11.21 3.11
C LYS A 37 -35.15 -11.31 4.63
N THR A 38 -34.50 -10.36 5.30
CA THR A 38 -34.74 -10.10 6.71
C THR A 38 -35.35 -8.72 6.86
N ASP A 39 -36.59 -8.69 7.28
CA ASP A 39 -37.50 -7.54 7.26
C ASP A 39 -37.33 -6.57 8.44
N GLU A 40 -36.20 -6.54 9.16
CA GLU A 40 -36.02 -5.61 10.28
C GLU A 40 -34.85 -4.65 9.99
N ILE A 41 -35.20 -3.40 9.77
CA ILE A 41 -34.24 -2.28 9.70
C ILE A 41 -33.71 -2.03 11.11
N GLY A 42 -32.42 -2.35 11.33
CA GLY A 42 -31.74 -2.01 12.57
C GLY A 42 -31.28 -0.53 12.57
N TYR A 43 -31.17 0.09 13.73
CA TYR A 43 -30.53 1.40 13.92
C TYR A 43 -29.14 1.50 13.31
N ALA A 44 -28.54 0.35 13.02
CA ALA A 44 -27.29 0.19 12.27
C ALA A 44 -27.36 0.80 10.87
N ASP A 45 -28.40 0.48 10.15
CA ASP A 45 -28.57 0.86 8.75
C ASP A 45 -28.81 2.36 8.61
N GLU A 46 -29.56 2.96 9.53
CA GLU A 46 -29.76 4.41 9.59
C GLU A 46 -28.43 5.16 9.82
N PHE A 47 -27.59 4.64 10.71
CA PHE A 47 -26.32 5.26 11.03
C PHE A 47 -25.32 5.16 9.87
N VAL A 48 -25.27 4.01 9.19
CA VAL A 48 -24.44 3.84 7.99
C VAL A 48 -24.90 4.79 6.89
N LEU A 49 -26.21 4.87 6.63
CA LEU A 49 -26.74 5.81 5.64
C LEU A 49 -26.40 7.26 6.03
N PHE A 50 -26.53 7.61 7.31
CA PHE A 50 -26.15 8.91 7.83
C PHE A 50 -24.68 9.25 7.52
N ILE A 51 -23.72 8.36 7.83
CA ILE A 51 -22.29 8.56 7.56
C ILE A 51 -22.03 8.66 6.05
N ILE A 52 -22.68 7.83 5.23
CA ILE A 52 -22.52 7.89 3.77
C ILE A 52 -23.06 9.21 3.22
N LEU A 53 -24.22 9.68 3.69
CA LEU A 53 -24.78 10.98 3.31
C LEU A 53 -23.83 12.13 3.70
N LEU A 54 -23.27 12.09 4.89
CA LEU A 54 -22.28 13.09 5.33
C LEU A 54 -21.01 13.09 4.49
N THR A 55 -20.54 11.94 4.08
CA THR A 55 -19.27 11.82 3.34
C THR A 55 -19.41 12.11 1.86
N GLN A 56 -20.47 11.61 1.22
CA GLN A 56 -20.60 11.56 -0.23
C GLN A 56 -21.65 12.50 -0.82
N ALA A 57 -22.70 12.85 -0.06
CA ALA A 57 -23.77 13.66 -0.61
C ALA A 57 -23.36 15.11 -0.88
N ILE A 58 -23.73 15.62 -2.06
CA ILE A 58 -23.61 17.02 -2.44
C ILE A 58 -25.01 17.62 -2.40
N PHE A 59 -25.22 18.58 -1.50
CA PHE A 59 -26.46 19.30 -1.36
C PHE A 59 -26.46 20.51 -2.31
N LYS A 60 -27.46 20.58 -3.15
CA LYS A 60 -27.69 21.70 -4.07
C LYS A 60 -29.07 22.29 -3.79
N PRO A 61 -29.34 23.56 -4.18
CA PRO A 61 -30.66 24.15 -3.95
C PRO A 61 -31.79 23.31 -4.54
N PHE A 62 -31.58 22.69 -5.69
CA PHE A 62 -32.62 21.96 -6.41
C PHE A 62 -32.57 20.44 -6.25
N TYR A 63 -31.44 19.85 -5.82
CA TYR A 63 -31.30 18.41 -5.66
C TYR A 63 -30.21 18.02 -4.66
N ILE A 64 -30.26 16.78 -4.17
CA ILE A 64 -29.18 16.12 -3.48
C ILE A 64 -28.60 15.08 -4.43
N SER A 65 -27.28 15.00 -4.55
CA SER A 65 -26.61 14.03 -5.41
C SER A 65 -25.56 13.22 -4.65
N LEU A 66 -25.54 11.90 -4.88
CA LEU A 66 -24.52 10.97 -4.39
C LEU A 66 -23.86 10.30 -5.59
N CYS A 67 -22.56 10.45 -5.72
CA CYS A 67 -21.80 9.77 -6.76
C CYS A 67 -21.20 8.48 -6.18
N VAL A 68 -21.63 7.35 -6.71
CA VAL A 68 -21.22 6.00 -6.28
C VAL A 68 -20.47 5.32 -7.39
N ARG A 69 -19.32 4.76 -7.08
CA ARG A 69 -18.46 4.02 -8.04
C ARG A 69 -18.56 2.51 -7.90
N ASN A 70 -19.01 2.05 -6.76
CA ASN A 70 -19.17 0.63 -6.46
C ASN A 70 -20.63 0.22 -6.62
N LYS A 71 -20.87 -0.82 -7.44
CA LYS A 71 -22.22 -1.33 -7.73
C LYS A 71 -22.90 -1.88 -6.47
N THR A 72 -22.16 -2.60 -5.62
CA THR A 72 -22.69 -3.14 -4.36
C THR A 72 -23.12 -2.01 -3.42
N LEU A 73 -22.30 -0.94 -3.31
CA LEU A 73 -22.68 0.23 -2.50
C LEU A 73 -23.91 0.95 -3.07
N GLU A 74 -24.07 1.00 -4.39
CA GLU A 74 -25.27 1.54 -5.05
C GLU A 74 -26.51 0.75 -4.64
N GLU A 75 -26.47 -0.56 -4.74
CA GLU A 75 -27.58 -1.46 -4.38
C GLU A 75 -27.96 -1.30 -2.90
N VAL A 76 -26.98 -1.29 -2.01
CA VAL A 76 -27.21 -1.05 -0.57
C VAL A 76 -27.85 0.32 -0.33
N LEU A 77 -27.36 1.37 -0.97
CA LEU A 77 -27.94 2.71 -0.83
C LEU A 77 -29.38 2.79 -1.33
N LEU A 78 -29.70 2.17 -2.45
CA LEU A 78 -31.07 2.13 -2.98
C LEU A 78 -32.02 1.44 -1.99
N LEU A 79 -31.60 0.32 -1.41
CA LEU A 79 -32.36 -0.38 -0.37
C LEU A 79 -32.55 0.49 0.87
N LEU A 80 -31.50 1.14 1.37
CA LEU A 80 -31.57 2.01 2.54
C LEU A 80 -32.47 3.23 2.30
N PHE A 81 -32.41 3.85 1.12
CA PHE A 81 -33.30 4.96 0.77
C PHE A 81 -34.78 4.52 0.69
N GLU A 82 -35.04 3.34 0.14
CA GLU A 82 -36.40 2.80 0.07
C GLU A 82 -36.92 2.42 1.45
N GLN A 83 -36.10 1.78 2.28
CA GLN A 83 -36.52 1.32 3.62
C GLN A 83 -36.71 2.47 4.61
N ILE A 84 -35.74 3.41 4.67
CA ILE A 84 -35.76 4.50 5.70
C ILE A 84 -36.66 5.65 5.30
N PHE A 85 -36.64 6.04 4.04
CA PHE A 85 -37.32 7.23 3.55
C PHE A 85 -38.49 6.94 2.63
N GLN A 86 -38.66 5.71 2.14
CA GLN A 86 -39.58 5.34 1.07
C GLN A 86 -39.31 6.16 -0.22
N ILE A 87 -38.05 6.48 -0.49
CA ILE A 87 -37.61 7.26 -1.62
C ILE A 87 -36.89 6.34 -2.62
N LYS A 88 -37.22 6.50 -3.91
CA LYS A 88 -36.47 5.90 -5.01
C LYS A 88 -35.67 7.01 -5.73
N PRO A 89 -34.34 7.14 -5.48
CA PRO A 89 -33.52 8.14 -6.17
C PRO A 89 -33.48 7.92 -7.67
N ASP A 90 -33.46 9.01 -8.43
CA ASP A 90 -33.19 8.94 -9.87
C ASP A 90 -31.75 8.50 -10.11
N ARG A 91 -31.55 7.60 -11.08
CA ARG A 91 -30.23 7.05 -11.41
C ARG A 91 -29.69 7.70 -12.70
N GLN A 92 -28.54 8.33 -12.60
CA GLN A 92 -27.80 8.84 -13.75
C GLN A 92 -26.51 8.06 -13.90
N CYS A 93 -26.45 7.18 -14.89
CA CYS A 93 -25.27 6.33 -15.14
C CYS A 93 -24.23 7.10 -15.97
N ASN A 94 -22.98 7.09 -15.48
CA ASN A 94 -21.78 7.52 -16.17
C ASN A 94 -20.89 6.32 -16.48
N LYS A 95 -19.85 6.49 -17.29
CA LYS A 95 -18.96 5.38 -17.71
C LYS A 95 -18.38 4.56 -16.56
N SER A 96 -18.09 5.14 -15.40
CA SER A 96 -17.42 4.48 -14.25
C SER A 96 -18.11 4.75 -12.91
N SER A 97 -19.29 5.37 -12.88
CA SER A 97 -20.00 5.71 -11.67
C SER A 97 -21.49 5.92 -11.92
N VAL A 98 -22.28 5.73 -10.89
CA VAL A 98 -23.70 6.07 -10.87
C VAL A 98 -23.92 7.24 -9.96
N THR A 99 -24.70 8.22 -10.40
CA THR A 99 -25.10 9.35 -9.56
C THR A 99 -26.56 9.15 -9.17
N LEU A 100 -26.83 9.02 -7.89
CA LEU A 100 -28.17 8.99 -7.32
C LEU A 100 -28.62 10.43 -7.08
N LEU A 101 -29.78 10.80 -7.61
CA LEU A 101 -30.31 12.15 -7.56
C LEU A 101 -31.66 12.16 -6.84
N ILE A 102 -31.79 13.06 -5.88
CA ILE A 102 -33.03 13.30 -5.15
C ILE A 102 -33.47 14.74 -5.42
N ARG A 103 -34.53 14.91 -6.19
CA ARG A 103 -34.96 16.21 -6.73
C ARG A 103 -36.17 16.79 -6.02
N ARG A 104 -37.06 15.91 -5.51
CA ARG A 104 -38.32 16.39 -4.90
C ARG A 104 -38.06 17.12 -3.59
N SER A 105 -38.66 18.28 -3.42
CA SER A 105 -38.47 19.14 -2.24
C SER A 105 -38.86 18.46 -0.92
N LYS A 106 -39.90 17.63 -0.93
CA LYS A 106 -40.36 16.86 0.24
C LYS A 106 -39.27 15.85 0.66
N GLU A 107 -38.71 15.10 -0.29
CA GLU A 107 -37.71 14.10 -0.06
C GLU A 107 -36.41 14.73 0.46
N LYS A 108 -35.98 15.85 -0.13
CA LYS A 108 -34.81 16.62 0.36
C LYS A 108 -35.01 17.07 1.80
N ARG A 109 -36.19 17.55 2.16
CA ARG A 109 -36.50 17.97 3.54
C ARG A 109 -36.40 16.77 4.49
N GLN A 110 -36.99 15.62 4.15
CA GLN A 110 -36.89 14.40 4.95
C GLN A 110 -35.44 14.02 5.26
N ILE A 111 -34.56 14.02 4.23
CA ILE A 111 -33.14 13.70 4.41
C ILE A 111 -32.45 14.76 5.27
N THR A 112 -32.76 16.04 5.07
CA THR A 112 -32.13 17.12 5.87
C THR A 112 -32.55 17.04 7.33
N ASP A 113 -33.84 16.77 7.61
CA ASP A 113 -34.37 16.62 8.97
C ASP A 113 -33.81 15.37 9.64
N PHE A 114 -33.62 14.28 8.89
CA PHE A 114 -32.93 13.08 9.36
C PHE A 114 -31.46 13.39 9.76
N LEU A 115 -30.70 14.11 8.93
CA LEU A 115 -29.34 14.52 9.28
C LEU A 115 -29.31 15.40 10.54
N ARG A 116 -30.28 16.31 10.70
CA ARG A 116 -30.39 17.18 11.89
C ARG A 116 -30.76 16.41 13.17
N SER A 117 -31.49 15.28 13.05
CA SER A 117 -31.88 14.49 14.21
C SER A 117 -30.70 13.75 14.85
N TYR A 118 -29.64 13.44 14.11
CA TYR A 118 -28.48 12.68 14.60
C TYR A 118 -27.37 13.55 15.19
N PHE A 119 -27.10 14.72 14.58
CA PHE A 119 -26.04 15.62 15.04
C PHE A 119 -26.45 17.10 14.87
N ALA A 120 -25.65 17.99 15.46
CA ALA A 120 -25.76 19.42 15.20
C ALA A 120 -25.30 19.71 13.75
N PHE A 121 -26.05 19.17 12.79
CA PHE A 121 -25.81 19.40 11.37
C PHE A 121 -26.31 20.76 10.97
N ASP A 122 -25.39 21.60 10.47
CA ASP A 122 -25.75 22.90 9.90
C ASP A 122 -25.95 22.75 8.39
N PRO A 123 -27.19 22.92 7.90
CA PRO A 123 -27.48 22.79 6.48
C PRO A 123 -26.85 23.88 5.61
N ASP A 124 -26.50 25.04 6.17
CA ASP A 124 -25.93 26.16 5.42
C ASP A 124 -24.43 25.99 5.20
N THR A 125 -23.72 25.54 6.22
CA THR A 125 -22.28 25.22 6.14
C THR A 125 -22.03 23.77 5.77
N TYR A 126 -23.05 22.90 5.83
CA TYR A 126 -22.94 21.45 5.72
C TYR A 126 -21.88 20.86 6.66
N GLY A 127 -21.65 21.55 7.78
CA GLY A 127 -20.75 21.15 8.85
C GLY A 127 -21.47 20.33 9.91
N PHE A 128 -20.73 19.56 10.65
CA PHE A 128 -21.17 18.95 11.89
C PHE A 128 -20.00 18.95 12.87
N HIS A 129 -20.32 19.07 14.15
CA HIS A 129 -19.31 18.96 15.20
C HIS A 129 -19.47 17.60 15.89
N PHE A 130 -18.39 16.87 15.93
CA PHE A 130 -18.34 15.57 16.55
C PHE A 130 -17.05 15.45 17.39
N TYR A 131 -17.19 14.94 18.61
CA TYR A 131 -16.05 14.74 19.49
C TYR A 131 -15.72 13.24 19.58
N ALA A 132 -14.64 12.82 18.94
CA ALA A 132 -14.18 11.44 18.94
C ALA A 132 -13.79 10.93 20.34
N LYS A 133 -13.34 11.83 21.21
CA LYS A 133 -12.81 11.50 22.55
C LYS A 133 -13.80 10.79 23.49
N ASN A 134 -15.09 10.98 23.30
CA ASN A 134 -16.13 10.43 24.18
C ASN A 134 -16.75 9.14 23.63
N LEU A 135 -16.18 8.58 22.56
CA LEU A 135 -16.70 7.38 21.93
C LEU A 135 -16.09 6.12 22.52
N GLU A 136 -16.91 5.10 22.70
CA GLU A 136 -16.46 3.75 22.98
C GLU A 136 -15.77 3.12 21.77
N ALA A 137 -14.92 2.09 22.01
CA ALA A 137 -14.20 1.39 20.94
C ALA A 137 -15.15 0.78 19.88
N ALA A 138 -16.32 0.32 20.27
CA ALA A 138 -17.33 -0.23 19.37
C ALA A 138 -17.94 0.85 18.45
N GLU A 139 -18.16 2.06 18.98
CA GLU A 139 -18.67 3.20 18.23
C GLU A 139 -17.64 3.69 17.21
N LYS A 140 -16.38 3.83 17.64
CA LYS A 140 -15.25 4.17 16.77
C LYS A 140 -15.12 3.18 15.62
N ARG A 141 -15.24 1.87 15.92
CA ARG A 141 -15.23 0.81 14.91
C ARG A 141 -16.33 0.98 13.89
N SER A 142 -17.57 1.19 14.33
CA SER A 142 -18.73 1.35 13.45
C SER A 142 -18.61 2.58 12.55
N ILE A 143 -18.12 3.69 13.09
CA ILE A 143 -17.87 4.91 12.31
C ILE A 143 -16.79 4.66 11.25
N LEU A 144 -15.68 4.01 11.63
CA LEU A 144 -14.60 3.72 10.70
C LEU A 144 -14.99 2.70 9.63
N GLN A 145 -15.85 1.72 9.94
CA GLN A 145 -16.46 0.82 8.95
C GLN A 145 -17.29 1.60 7.93
N ALA A 146 -18.17 2.48 8.39
CA ALA A 146 -19.01 3.31 7.51
C ALA A 146 -18.16 4.27 6.64
N LEU A 147 -17.13 4.90 7.22
CA LEU A 147 -16.19 5.75 6.48
C LEU A 147 -15.36 4.95 5.46
N PHE A 148 -14.96 3.72 5.81
CA PHE A 148 -14.25 2.83 4.89
C PHE A 148 -15.11 2.51 3.66
N LEU A 149 -16.38 2.16 3.85
CA LEU A 149 -17.30 1.91 2.77
C LEU A 149 -17.57 3.14 1.90
N ALA A 150 -17.75 4.29 2.55
CA ALA A 150 -18.18 5.51 1.87
C ALA A 150 -17.03 6.22 1.13
N ALA A 151 -15.83 6.23 1.69
CA ALA A 151 -14.78 7.15 1.27
C ALA A 151 -13.42 6.49 1.02
N ALA A 152 -13.24 5.21 1.34
CA ALA A 152 -11.95 4.55 1.23
C ALA A 152 -11.72 3.90 -0.13
N SER A 153 -10.43 3.79 -0.47
CA SER A 153 -9.92 2.98 -1.58
C SER A 153 -8.66 2.28 -1.11
N LEU A 154 -8.65 0.95 -1.14
CA LEU A 154 -7.50 0.12 -0.82
C LEU A 154 -6.83 -0.32 -2.12
N ALA A 155 -5.55 0.04 -2.26
CA ALA A 155 -4.75 -0.40 -3.39
C ALA A 155 -4.37 -1.89 -3.26
N ASP A 156 -4.08 -2.53 -4.38
CA ASP A 156 -3.58 -3.89 -4.41
C ASP A 156 -2.23 -3.97 -3.66
N PRO A 157 -2.14 -4.76 -2.57
CA PRO A 157 -0.93 -4.88 -1.77
C PRO A 157 0.24 -5.52 -2.52
N SER A 158 0.00 -6.21 -3.65
CA SER A 158 1.06 -6.71 -4.53
C SER A 158 1.84 -5.59 -5.21
N LEU A 159 1.21 -4.44 -5.46
CA LEU A 159 1.79 -3.29 -6.13
C LEU A 159 2.26 -2.24 -5.14
N THR A 160 1.36 -1.79 -4.24
CA THR A 160 1.67 -0.73 -3.27
C THR A 160 0.84 -0.85 -2.00
N TYR A 161 1.40 -0.40 -0.88
CA TYR A 161 0.66 -0.28 0.38
C TYR A 161 0.04 1.11 0.47
N GLN A 162 -1.24 1.20 0.11
CA GLN A 162 -1.95 2.46 0.16
C GLN A 162 -3.43 2.24 0.48
N LEU A 163 -3.88 2.83 1.58
CA LEU A 163 -5.28 3.00 1.92
C LEU A 163 -5.57 4.51 1.91
N GLU A 164 -6.42 4.94 1.00
CA GLU A 164 -6.77 6.34 0.77
C GLU A 164 -8.22 6.60 1.15
N PHE A 165 -8.47 7.67 1.91
CA PHE A 165 -9.79 8.19 2.19
C PHE A 165 -9.97 9.55 1.51
N ILE A 166 -11.04 9.71 0.75
CA ILE A 166 -11.37 10.95 0.06
C ILE A 166 -12.54 11.60 0.78
N CYS A 167 -12.26 12.60 1.61
CA CYS A 167 -13.25 13.35 2.38
C CYS A 167 -13.64 14.64 1.66
N ARG A 168 -14.92 14.80 1.33
CA ARG A 168 -15.41 16.01 0.67
C ARG A 168 -15.62 17.18 1.64
N ARG A 169 -15.74 16.90 2.95
CA ARG A 169 -15.95 17.89 4.00
C ARG A 169 -14.80 17.89 4.98
N CYS A 170 -14.42 19.07 5.45
CA CYS A 170 -13.38 19.22 6.46
C CYS A 170 -13.75 18.51 7.76
N SER A 171 -15.01 18.60 8.19
CA SER A 171 -15.51 17.95 9.41
C SER A 171 -15.38 16.42 9.36
N VAL A 172 -15.62 15.79 8.20
CA VAL A 172 -15.42 14.34 8.02
C VAL A 172 -13.93 13.99 8.06
N TYR A 173 -13.08 14.83 7.46
CA TYR A 173 -11.64 14.64 7.50
C TYR A 173 -11.10 14.76 8.94
N GLU A 174 -11.56 15.76 9.69
CA GLU A 174 -11.16 15.99 11.08
C GLU A 174 -11.58 14.80 11.96
N LEU A 175 -12.82 14.36 11.84
CA LEU A 175 -13.34 13.18 12.54
C LEU A 175 -12.50 11.93 12.22
N LEU A 176 -12.26 11.64 10.95
CA LEU A 176 -11.45 10.49 10.53
C LEU A 176 -10.03 10.59 11.08
N HIS A 177 -9.41 11.78 11.01
CA HIS A 177 -8.07 12.00 11.52
C HIS A 177 -8.00 11.77 13.04
N GLU A 178 -8.93 12.33 13.81
CA GLU A 178 -9.02 12.12 15.26
C GLU A 178 -9.18 10.65 15.62
N LEU A 179 -10.10 9.94 14.95
CA LEU A 179 -10.31 8.51 15.17
C LEU A 179 -9.04 7.69 14.90
N LEU A 180 -8.33 7.97 13.79
CA LEU A 180 -7.11 7.26 13.45
C LEU A 180 -5.94 7.58 14.39
N VAL A 181 -5.90 8.79 14.96
CA VAL A 181 -4.93 9.17 16.00
C VAL A 181 -5.21 8.41 17.29
N GLU A 182 -6.46 8.33 17.73
CA GLU A 182 -6.84 7.64 18.97
C GLU A 182 -6.57 6.14 18.94
N ILE A 183 -6.69 5.51 17.77
CA ILE A 183 -6.32 4.09 17.57
C ILE A 183 -4.84 3.90 17.20
N ASN A 184 -4.00 4.94 17.36
CA ASN A 184 -2.56 4.96 17.12
C ASN A 184 -2.11 4.58 15.69
N LEU A 185 -2.96 4.74 14.68
CA LEU A 185 -2.60 4.44 13.28
C LEU A 185 -1.96 5.63 12.56
N VAL A 186 -2.20 6.83 13.02
CA VAL A 186 -1.62 8.07 12.45
C VAL A 186 -0.91 8.83 13.57
N LYS A 187 0.37 9.13 13.38
CA LYS A 187 1.08 10.07 14.25
C LYS A 187 0.51 11.46 14.05
N VAL A 188 0.29 12.20 15.15
CA VAL A 188 -0.21 13.57 15.15
C VAL A 188 0.73 14.45 14.31
N ARG A 189 0.50 14.54 13.02
CA ARG A 189 1.03 15.62 12.21
C ARG A 189 -0.08 16.63 12.08
N LYS A 190 0.09 17.84 12.65
CA LYS A 190 -0.79 18.97 12.35
C LYS A 190 -0.80 19.12 10.82
N SER A 191 -1.81 18.54 10.17
CA SER A 191 -2.05 18.77 8.77
C SER A 191 -2.17 20.28 8.58
N ARG A 192 -1.39 20.84 7.66
CA ARG A 192 -1.63 22.22 7.26
C ARG A 192 -3.04 22.23 6.68
N HIS A 193 -4.00 22.84 7.39
CA HIS A 193 -5.34 23.04 6.86
C HIS A 193 -5.23 23.53 5.41
N PRO A 194 -5.97 22.94 4.47
CA PRO A 194 -6.00 23.47 3.12
C PRO A 194 -6.37 24.95 3.24
N ARG A 195 -5.45 25.83 2.84
CA ARG A 195 -5.68 27.27 2.85
C ARG A 195 -7.01 27.52 2.18
N LYS A 196 -7.92 28.26 2.84
CA LYS A 196 -9.19 28.72 2.27
C LYS A 196 -8.95 29.42 0.92
N LYS A 197 -8.81 28.65 -0.14
CA LYS A 197 -8.83 29.18 -1.50
C LYS A 197 -10.29 29.20 -1.94
N ARG A 198 -10.86 30.42 -1.90
CA ARG A 198 -12.09 30.83 -2.58
C ARG A 198 -13.07 29.70 -2.93
N LYS A 199 -14.15 29.56 -2.12
CA LYS A 199 -15.46 28.92 -2.44
C LYS A 199 -15.52 27.56 -3.17
N LYS A 200 -14.43 26.86 -3.43
CA LYS A 200 -14.43 25.49 -3.96
C LYS A 200 -14.15 24.51 -2.81
N ILE A 201 -15.10 23.59 -2.60
CA ILE A 201 -14.89 22.41 -1.74
C ILE A 201 -13.78 21.60 -2.39
N VAL A 202 -12.56 21.67 -1.85
CA VAL A 202 -11.46 20.84 -2.29
C VAL A 202 -11.49 19.57 -1.44
N PRO A 203 -11.65 18.38 -2.02
CA PRO A 203 -11.65 17.15 -1.25
C PRO A 203 -10.30 16.99 -0.54
N SER A 204 -10.35 16.76 0.76
CA SER A 204 -9.18 16.44 1.56
C SER A 204 -8.92 14.95 1.50
N LYS A 205 -7.64 14.56 1.30
CA LYS A 205 -7.22 13.17 1.25
C LYS A 205 -6.44 12.79 2.50
N LEU A 206 -6.80 11.66 3.09
CA LEU A 206 -6.02 11.02 4.14
C LEU A 206 -5.51 9.69 3.60
N VAL A 207 -4.20 9.44 3.74
CA VAL A 207 -3.56 8.26 3.14
C VAL A 207 -2.70 7.55 4.17
N LEU A 208 -2.97 6.26 4.40
CA LEU A 208 -2.11 5.34 5.11
C LEU A 208 -1.21 4.64 4.09
N ARG A 209 0.12 4.67 4.31
CA ARG A 209 1.12 4.07 3.41
C ARG A 209 1.96 2.97 4.05
N SER A 210 1.75 2.69 5.33
CA SER A 210 2.41 1.60 6.03
C SER A 210 1.58 0.33 5.91
N GLY A 211 2.19 -0.78 5.50
CA GLY A 211 1.55 -2.08 5.47
C GLY A 211 1.00 -2.48 6.84
N ASP A 212 1.77 -2.24 7.91
CA ASP A 212 1.35 -2.52 9.29
C ASP A 212 0.16 -1.67 9.73
N ALA A 213 0.17 -0.36 9.41
CA ALA A 213 -0.94 0.51 9.74
C ALA A 213 -2.24 0.12 9.01
N ILE A 214 -2.13 -0.32 7.76
CA ILE A 214 -3.28 -0.81 6.99
C ILE A 214 -3.79 -2.12 7.58
N GLY A 215 -2.90 -3.08 7.90
CA GLY A 215 -3.28 -4.33 8.56
C GLY A 215 -3.97 -4.08 9.90
N SER A 216 -3.41 -3.21 10.74
CA SER A 216 -4.01 -2.82 12.02
C SER A 216 -5.36 -2.12 11.85
N PHE A 217 -5.53 -1.31 10.82
CA PHE A 217 -6.82 -0.69 10.47
C PHE A 217 -7.85 -1.76 10.09
N LEU A 218 -7.53 -2.68 9.19
CA LEU A 218 -8.42 -3.78 8.79
C LEU A 218 -8.80 -4.68 9.96
N LEU A 219 -7.84 -4.95 10.85
CA LEU A 219 -8.08 -5.67 12.09
C LEU A 219 -9.05 -4.91 13.00
N PHE A 220 -8.83 -3.60 13.20
CA PHE A 220 -9.67 -2.78 14.07
C PHE A 220 -11.11 -2.72 13.58
N ILE A 221 -11.33 -2.53 12.28
CA ILE A 221 -12.67 -2.53 11.68
C ILE A 221 -13.28 -3.95 11.56
N GLY A 222 -12.49 -5.02 11.84
CA GLY A 222 -12.96 -6.39 11.96
C GLY A 222 -13.16 -7.12 10.64
N ILE A 223 -12.56 -6.71 9.54
CA ILE A 223 -12.65 -7.39 8.23
C ILE A 223 -11.58 -8.50 8.16
N GLN A 224 -11.77 -9.57 8.92
CA GLN A 224 -10.77 -10.62 9.13
C GLN A 224 -10.35 -11.33 7.83
N GLN A 225 -11.30 -11.66 6.96
CA GLN A 225 -10.98 -12.39 5.72
C GLN A 225 -10.11 -11.55 4.77
N LYS A 226 -10.45 -10.28 4.60
CA LYS A 226 -9.62 -9.36 3.79
C LYS A 226 -8.28 -9.05 4.44
N LEU A 227 -8.21 -9.04 5.75
CA LEU A 227 -6.95 -8.92 6.48
C LEU A 227 -6.05 -10.13 6.18
N LEU A 228 -6.57 -11.35 6.23
CA LEU A 228 -5.79 -12.56 5.92
C LEU A 228 -5.30 -12.55 4.47
N GLU A 229 -6.14 -12.20 3.52
CA GLU A 229 -5.73 -12.04 2.12
C GLU A 229 -4.62 -10.98 1.96
N TYR A 230 -4.79 -9.83 2.60
CA TYR A 230 -3.83 -8.74 2.59
C TYR A 230 -2.47 -9.15 3.17
N GLU A 231 -2.46 -9.81 4.34
CA GLU A 231 -1.23 -10.27 4.98
C GLU A 231 -0.55 -11.39 4.19
N ASN A 232 -1.28 -12.31 3.61
CA ASN A 232 -0.72 -13.34 2.74
C ASN A 232 0.00 -12.75 1.53
N ILE A 233 -0.60 -11.75 0.87
CA ILE A 233 0.05 -11.06 -0.26
C ILE A 233 1.30 -10.31 0.22
N ARG A 234 1.23 -9.68 1.40
CA ARG A 234 2.32 -8.92 2.00
C ARG A 234 3.51 -9.82 2.34
N ILE A 235 3.26 -10.98 2.97
CA ILE A 235 4.27 -11.98 3.30
C ILE A 235 4.96 -12.48 2.01
N ASN A 236 4.17 -12.87 1.01
CA ASN A 236 4.71 -13.35 -0.27
C ASN A 236 5.57 -12.29 -0.98
N ARG A 237 5.17 -11.01 -0.92
CA ARG A 237 5.96 -9.91 -1.46
C ARG A 237 7.29 -9.74 -0.72
N HIS A 238 7.28 -9.87 0.60
CA HIS A 238 8.49 -9.79 1.42
C HIS A 238 9.47 -10.91 1.09
N LEU A 239 8.95 -12.16 1.06
CA LEU A 239 9.75 -13.34 0.71
C LEU A 239 10.39 -13.22 -0.68
N ARG A 240 9.61 -12.79 -1.70
CA ARG A 240 10.16 -12.54 -3.05
C ARG A 240 11.25 -11.47 -3.03
N GLY A 241 11.06 -10.40 -2.26
CA GLY A 241 12.05 -9.35 -2.11
C GLY A 241 13.36 -9.86 -1.48
N ASP A 242 13.28 -10.73 -0.47
CA ASP A 242 14.44 -11.34 0.18
C ASP A 242 15.18 -12.27 -0.77
N VAL A 243 14.47 -13.16 -1.47
CA VAL A 243 15.06 -14.05 -2.48
C VAL A 243 15.75 -13.25 -3.58
N ASN A 244 15.10 -12.21 -4.11
CA ASN A 244 15.70 -11.37 -5.14
C ASN A 244 16.98 -10.66 -4.66
N ARG A 245 17.02 -10.22 -3.39
CA ARG A 245 18.22 -9.61 -2.81
C ARG A 245 19.39 -10.61 -2.75
N VAL A 246 19.12 -11.85 -2.30
CA VAL A 246 20.14 -12.91 -2.25
C VAL A 246 20.62 -13.22 -3.65
N VAL A 247 19.74 -13.50 -4.60
CA VAL A 247 20.07 -13.83 -5.98
C VAL A 247 20.87 -12.69 -6.64
N ASN A 248 20.47 -11.43 -6.45
CA ASN A 248 21.20 -10.29 -6.99
C ASN A 248 22.61 -10.16 -6.39
N CYS A 249 22.75 -10.42 -5.09
CA CYS A 249 24.05 -10.42 -4.42
C CYS A 249 24.96 -11.51 -4.97
N ASP A 250 24.45 -12.72 -5.12
CA ASP A 250 25.21 -13.88 -5.64
C ASP A 250 25.61 -13.64 -7.10
N ASN A 251 24.70 -13.17 -7.94
CA ASN A 251 24.99 -12.83 -9.34
C ASN A 251 26.04 -11.73 -9.46
N TYR A 252 25.98 -10.71 -8.61
CA TYR A 252 26.98 -9.65 -8.58
C TYR A 252 28.36 -10.18 -8.19
N ASN A 253 28.43 -11.01 -7.13
CA ASN A 253 29.67 -11.62 -6.67
C ASN A 253 30.28 -12.57 -7.73
N LEU A 254 29.42 -13.38 -8.36
CA LEU A 254 29.83 -14.26 -9.45
C LEU A 254 30.39 -13.46 -10.64
N SER A 255 29.65 -12.47 -11.11
CA SER A 255 30.08 -11.63 -12.24
C SER A 255 31.40 -10.92 -11.94
N LYS A 256 31.58 -10.41 -10.73
CA LYS A 256 32.83 -9.79 -10.30
C LYS A 256 34.00 -10.78 -10.33
N THR A 257 33.77 -12.01 -9.85
CA THR A 257 34.77 -13.07 -9.83
C THR A 257 35.18 -13.46 -11.25
N VAL A 258 34.21 -13.67 -12.14
CA VAL A 258 34.45 -14.03 -13.55
C VAL A 258 35.18 -12.90 -14.29
N ASN A 259 34.75 -11.64 -14.12
CA ASN A 259 35.41 -10.51 -14.77
C ASN A 259 36.88 -10.38 -14.37
N VAL A 260 37.19 -10.51 -13.07
CA VAL A 260 38.59 -10.49 -12.60
C VAL A 260 39.39 -11.67 -13.19
N ALA A 261 38.77 -12.84 -13.27
CA ALA A 261 39.42 -14.02 -13.85
C ALA A 261 39.76 -13.83 -15.36
N ILE A 262 38.82 -13.28 -16.13
CA ILE A 262 39.00 -12.95 -17.54
C ILE A 262 40.12 -11.91 -17.74
N GLU A 263 40.14 -10.87 -16.89
CA GLU A 263 41.23 -9.86 -16.92
C GLU A 263 42.58 -10.52 -16.65
N GLN A 264 42.71 -11.38 -15.64
CA GLN A 264 43.90 -12.12 -15.33
C GLN A 264 44.37 -13.01 -16.51
N VAL A 265 43.42 -13.68 -17.20
CA VAL A 265 43.76 -14.48 -18.40
C VAL A 265 44.32 -13.59 -19.50
N LYS A 266 43.72 -12.44 -19.79
CA LYS A 266 44.24 -11.50 -20.81
C LYS A 266 45.62 -10.99 -20.46
N GLU A 267 45.87 -10.65 -19.21
CA GLU A 267 47.17 -10.19 -18.70
C GLU A 267 48.25 -11.25 -18.82
N ILE A 268 47.91 -12.51 -18.48
CA ILE A 268 48.85 -13.64 -18.63
C ILE A 268 49.17 -13.89 -20.10
N MET A 269 48.17 -13.83 -21.00
CA MET A 269 48.43 -13.96 -22.45
C MET A 269 49.32 -12.83 -22.98
N THR A 270 49.15 -11.61 -22.48
CA THR A 270 50.05 -10.48 -22.82
C THR A 270 51.48 -10.74 -22.35
N LEU A 271 51.66 -11.26 -21.13
CA LEU A 271 52.98 -11.64 -20.62
C LEU A 271 53.63 -12.77 -21.41
N GLN A 272 52.88 -13.79 -21.81
CA GLN A 272 53.37 -14.89 -22.64
C GLN A 272 53.99 -14.40 -23.96
N ASN A 273 53.44 -13.32 -24.51
CA ASN A 273 53.92 -12.71 -25.75
C ASN A 273 55.05 -11.67 -25.53
N SER A 274 55.53 -11.48 -24.30
CA SER A 274 56.56 -10.52 -23.95
C SER A 274 57.87 -11.22 -23.59
N ALA A 275 59.00 -10.54 -23.75
CA ALA A 275 60.33 -11.02 -23.34
C ALA A 275 60.44 -11.28 -21.82
N LEU A 276 59.55 -10.74 -21.03
CA LEU A 276 59.49 -10.94 -19.58
C LEU A 276 59.06 -12.36 -19.19
N TRP A 277 58.36 -13.10 -20.06
CA TRP A 277 57.89 -14.45 -19.77
C TRP A 277 59.01 -15.41 -19.41
N ASP A 278 60.14 -15.38 -20.15
CA ASP A 278 61.26 -16.28 -19.91
C ASP A 278 61.95 -16.02 -18.58
N SER A 279 61.91 -14.80 -18.10
CA SER A 279 62.48 -14.38 -16.82
C SER A 279 61.65 -14.72 -15.60
N LEU A 280 60.37 -15.20 -15.79
CA LEU A 280 59.49 -15.57 -14.68
C LEU A 280 59.97 -16.82 -13.95
N SER A 281 59.78 -16.84 -12.63
CA SER A 281 59.99 -18.05 -11.83
C SER A 281 59.00 -19.14 -12.23
N GLU A 282 59.43 -20.41 -12.15
CA GLU A 282 58.61 -21.58 -12.46
C GLU A 282 57.32 -21.63 -11.64
N ASP A 283 57.36 -21.12 -10.41
CA ASP A 283 56.20 -20.98 -9.53
C ASP A 283 55.15 -20.00 -10.08
N LEU A 284 55.56 -18.90 -10.69
CA LEU A 284 54.67 -17.94 -11.35
C LEU A 284 54.11 -18.47 -12.68
N LYS A 285 54.97 -19.16 -13.46
CA LYS A 285 54.52 -19.83 -14.69
C LYS A 285 53.46 -20.90 -14.40
N PHE A 286 53.67 -21.69 -13.33
CA PHE A 286 52.70 -22.69 -12.91
C PHE A 286 51.34 -22.05 -12.57
N VAL A 287 51.32 -20.97 -11.76
CA VAL A 287 50.06 -20.29 -11.39
C VAL A 287 49.43 -19.62 -12.61
N ALA A 288 50.21 -19.08 -13.54
CA ALA A 288 49.72 -18.54 -14.80
C ALA A 288 49.04 -19.64 -15.64
N GLN A 289 49.68 -20.80 -15.79
CA GLN A 289 49.10 -21.93 -16.53
C GLN A 289 47.82 -22.45 -15.85
N LEU A 290 47.81 -22.58 -14.53
CA LEU A 290 46.64 -22.99 -13.76
C LEU A 290 45.43 -22.04 -13.99
N ARG A 291 45.67 -20.72 -14.14
CA ARG A 291 44.65 -19.74 -14.46
C ARG A 291 44.17 -19.86 -15.90
N LEU A 292 45.06 -20.10 -16.86
CA LEU A 292 44.71 -20.29 -18.26
C LEU A 292 43.86 -21.55 -18.49
N ASP A 293 44.20 -22.62 -17.79
CA ASP A 293 43.43 -23.87 -17.85
C ASP A 293 42.06 -23.76 -17.20
N ASN A 294 41.88 -22.78 -16.28
CA ASN A 294 40.66 -22.56 -15.52
C ASN A 294 40.22 -21.06 -15.55
N PRO A 295 39.76 -20.55 -16.71
CA PRO A 295 39.63 -19.11 -16.97
C PRO A 295 38.53 -18.42 -16.18
N GLU A 296 37.51 -19.14 -15.72
CA GLU A 296 36.33 -18.56 -15.03
C GLU A 296 36.30 -18.89 -13.54
N CYS A 297 37.23 -19.73 -13.06
CA CYS A 297 37.20 -20.22 -11.69
C CYS A 297 37.54 -19.14 -10.66
N SER A 298 36.88 -19.21 -9.50
CA SER A 298 37.26 -18.44 -8.34
C SER A 298 38.61 -18.81 -7.78
N LEU A 299 39.19 -17.97 -6.93
CA LEU A 299 40.46 -18.30 -6.24
C LEU A 299 40.38 -19.55 -5.36
N LYS A 300 39.17 -19.85 -4.83
CA LYS A 300 38.95 -21.05 -4.04
C LYS A 300 39.01 -22.30 -4.95
N GLU A 301 38.30 -22.28 -6.04
CA GLU A 301 38.30 -23.38 -7.01
C GLU A 301 39.70 -23.60 -7.62
N LEU A 302 40.43 -22.51 -7.93
CA LEU A 302 41.80 -22.62 -8.35
C LEU A 302 42.73 -23.28 -7.32
N GLN A 303 42.46 -23.03 -6.02
CA GLN A 303 43.18 -23.70 -4.94
C GLN A 303 42.88 -25.20 -4.95
N ASP A 304 41.64 -25.58 -5.17
CA ASP A 304 41.17 -26.96 -5.17
C ASP A 304 41.75 -27.73 -6.42
N PHE A 305 41.90 -27.06 -7.55
CA PHE A 305 42.49 -27.63 -8.78
C PHE A 305 44.04 -27.67 -8.78
N SER A 306 44.66 -26.93 -7.86
CA SER A 306 46.13 -26.88 -7.81
C SER A 306 46.73 -28.17 -7.27
N THR A 307 47.68 -28.74 -8.00
CA THR A 307 48.47 -29.88 -7.51
C THR A 307 49.46 -29.50 -6.40
N ILE A 308 49.81 -28.22 -6.34
CA ILE A 308 50.68 -27.65 -5.30
C ILE A 308 49.75 -27.03 -4.23
N LYS A 309 49.99 -27.33 -2.95
CA LYS A 309 49.21 -26.78 -1.83
C LYS A 309 49.48 -25.28 -1.63
N TYR A 310 48.79 -24.45 -2.37
CA TYR A 310 48.75 -23.01 -2.12
C TYR A 310 47.63 -22.64 -1.15
N SER A 311 47.90 -21.63 -0.33
CA SER A 311 46.80 -20.94 0.34
C SER A 311 46.09 -19.96 -0.64
N ARG A 312 44.83 -19.67 -0.39
CA ARG A 312 44.06 -18.68 -1.17
C ARG A 312 44.79 -17.32 -1.30
N ASN A 313 45.39 -16.87 -0.20
CA ASN A 313 46.17 -15.63 -0.19
C ASN A 313 47.48 -15.82 -1.02
N GLY A 314 48.11 -16.99 -0.96
CA GLY A 314 49.29 -17.29 -1.76
C GLY A 314 49.02 -17.21 -3.26
N LEU A 315 47.89 -17.75 -3.74
CA LEU A 315 47.44 -17.62 -5.13
C LEU A 315 47.15 -16.15 -5.49
N TYR A 316 46.47 -15.44 -4.60
CA TYR A 316 46.17 -14.02 -4.81
C TYR A 316 47.43 -13.17 -5.02
N TYR A 317 48.43 -13.34 -4.16
CA TYR A 317 49.71 -12.58 -4.29
C TYR A 317 50.44 -12.91 -5.56
N ARG A 318 50.42 -14.15 -6.03
CA ARG A 318 51.08 -14.55 -7.28
C ARG A 318 50.37 -13.97 -8.51
N LEU A 319 49.05 -14.07 -8.56
CA LEU A 319 48.24 -13.46 -9.62
C LEU A 319 48.39 -11.93 -9.64
N ARG A 320 48.44 -11.29 -8.46
CA ARG A 320 48.73 -9.85 -8.36
C ARG A 320 50.12 -9.48 -8.84
N LYS A 321 51.13 -10.35 -8.62
CA LYS A 321 52.47 -10.15 -9.16
C LYS A 321 52.49 -10.27 -10.69
N LEU A 322 51.75 -11.23 -11.25
CA LEU A 322 51.58 -11.35 -12.71
C LEU A 322 50.87 -10.13 -13.30
N HIS A 323 49.83 -9.62 -12.66
CA HIS A 323 49.17 -8.38 -13.05
C HIS A 323 50.13 -7.17 -13.10
N ASN A 324 50.95 -7.00 -12.07
CA ASN A 324 51.91 -5.89 -12.03
C ASN A 324 52.95 -5.99 -13.15
N LEU A 325 53.43 -7.19 -13.44
CA LEU A 325 54.36 -7.43 -14.53
C LEU A 325 53.72 -7.22 -15.91
N ALA A 326 52.50 -7.66 -16.11
CA ALA A 326 51.73 -7.41 -17.34
C ALA A 326 51.51 -5.91 -17.59
N THR A 327 51.21 -5.17 -16.53
CA THR A 327 51.02 -3.72 -16.61
C THR A 327 52.34 -2.99 -16.97
N ALA A 328 53.48 -3.47 -16.48
CA ALA A 328 54.81 -2.94 -16.84
C ALA A 328 55.15 -3.24 -18.31
N ALA A 329 54.95 -4.50 -18.74
CA ALA A 329 55.19 -4.91 -20.13
C ALA A 329 54.34 -4.10 -21.14
N ALA A 330 53.07 -3.84 -20.79
CA ALA A 330 52.19 -3.03 -21.64
C ALA A 330 52.63 -1.55 -21.75
N LYS A 331 53.24 -0.99 -20.72
CA LYS A 331 53.80 0.38 -20.75
C LYS A 331 55.07 0.46 -21.62
N ASP A 332 55.93 -0.53 -21.49
CA ASP A 332 57.16 -0.57 -22.27
C ASP A 332 56.88 -0.75 -23.77
N SER A 333 55.89 -1.55 -24.14
CA SER A 333 55.49 -1.73 -25.54
C SER A 333 54.85 -0.45 -26.14
N LEU A 334 54.15 0.36 -25.34
CA LEU A 334 53.60 1.65 -25.77
C LEU A 334 54.70 2.72 -25.98
N GLN A 335 55.75 2.71 -25.18
CA GLN A 335 56.91 3.61 -25.34
C GLN A 335 57.71 3.30 -26.57
N GLN A 336 57.92 2.02 -26.91
CA GLN A 336 58.62 1.59 -28.13
C GLN A 336 57.87 1.84 -29.45
N THR A 337 56.59 2.18 -29.37
CA THR A 337 55.77 2.50 -30.57
C THR A 337 55.72 4.00 -30.85
N ILE A 338 56.21 4.83 -29.93
CA ILE A 338 56.21 6.30 -30.02
C ILE A 338 57.59 6.86 -30.43
N ASP A 339 58.63 6.09 -30.27
CA ASP A 339 60.00 6.38 -30.76
C ASP A 339 60.19 5.74 -32.18
#